data_1766c0250d7398c48490b505de12fc73
#
_entry.id   1766c0250d7398c48490b505de12fc73
#
_cell.length_a   1.000
_cell.length_b   1.000
_cell.length_c   1.000
_cell.angle_alpha   90.00
_cell.angle_beta   90.00
_cell.angle_gamma   90.00
#
_symmetry.space_group_name_H-M   'P 1'
#
loop_
_entity.id
_entity.type
_entity.pdbx_description
1 polymer ?
#
loop_
_entity_poly.entity_id
_entity_poly.type
_entity_poly.pdbx_seq_one_letter_code
_entity_poly.pdbx_strand_id
1 'polypeptide(L)'
;MKRIFLLLLSLLLSAATPAPQAQSLLQTYSFYDQPDWEHLTSAVMFWADLDQNGVEEPVSFTLDRDEWTTAITWGESTVVLEEGDDLVAAAALDLDAESPFYNLLVTMDYGSDSYVTVELHPENGQLVKGSIVEGGWEWVDGGLWFHQRTDFLGTSFGKRTYSGDGLLPDSDWLIMSYIPTSEEMEEDREALIDVGVLLHTALPVPCTVDGQPTVIPADTYVYRLGFRDDDRLTEVCLPDGTRALIACTVGEHGWPFLIDGRDALDYFDNLFFAD
;
A
#
# COMPACT_ATOMS: atom_id res chain seq x y z
N MET A 1 55.89 28.83 -17.83
CA MET A 1 55.25 28.22 -16.65
C MET A 1 53.82 27.79 -17.05
N LYS A 2 53.67 26.52 -17.38
CA LYS A 2 52.35 25.93 -17.75
C LYS A 2 51.71 25.44 -16.47
N ARG A 3 50.56 26.03 -16.09
CA ARG A 3 49.73 25.56 -14.99
C ARG A 3 48.85 24.41 -15.51
N ILE A 4 49.12 23.21 -15.03
CA ILE A 4 48.29 22.03 -15.27
C ILE A 4 47.12 22.15 -14.30
N PHE A 5 45.91 22.32 -14.86
CA PHE A 5 44.65 22.19 -14.12
C PHE A 5 44.32 20.69 -13.98
N LEU A 6 44.48 20.17 -12.77
CA LEU A 6 44.02 18.84 -12.44
C LEU A 6 42.50 18.95 -12.18
N LEU A 7 41.70 18.51 -13.13
CA LEU A 7 40.26 18.27 -12.94
C LEU A 7 40.10 16.99 -12.11
N LEU A 8 39.84 17.14 -10.83
CA LEU A 8 39.33 16.05 -9.98
C LEU A 8 37.91 15.77 -10.41
N LEU A 9 37.74 14.74 -11.24
CA LEU A 9 36.45 14.14 -11.55
C LEU A 9 36.05 13.34 -10.32
N SER A 10 35.27 13.96 -9.42
CA SER A 10 34.58 13.24 -8.36
C SER A 10 33.50 12.33 -9.02
N LEU A 11 33.87 11.06 -9.21
CA LEU A 11 32.86 10.00 -9.43
C LEU A 11 31.99 9.95 -8.16
N LEU A 12 30.86 10.60 -8.21
CA LEU A 12 29.71 10.21 -7.40
C LEU A 12 29.34 8.80 -7.84
N LEU A 13 29.85 7.80 -7.12
CA LEU A 13 29.21 6.50 -7.08
C LEU A 13 27.83 6.77 -6.43
N SER A 14 26.84 7.02 -7.25
CA SER A 14 25.48 6.66 -6.89
C SER A 14 25.59 5.18 -6.55
N ALA A 15 25.42 4.83 -5.27
CA ALA A 15 25.05 3.49 -4.92
C ALA A 15 23.75 3.25 -5.70
N ALA A 16 23.86 2.56 -6.84
CA ALA A 16 22.70 2.01 -7.49
C ALA A 16 22.06 1.13 -6.41
N THR A 17 20.90 1.52 -5.92
CA THR A 17 20.00 0.57 -5.25
C THR A 17 20.00 -0.65 -6.14
N PRO A 18 20.31 -1.85 -5.61
CA PRO A 18 20.21 -3.06 -6.41
C PRO A 18 18.82 -3.01 -7.05
N ALA A 19 18.77 -3.24 -8.37
CA ALA A 19 17.49 -3.40 -9.03
C ALA A 19 16.72 -4.46 -8.23
N PRO A 20 15.45 -4.25 -7.92
CA PRO A 20 14.67 -5.27 -7.24
C PRO A 20 14.88 -6.58 -7.99
N GLN A 21 15.24 -7.62 -7.27
CA GLN A 21 15.38 -8.97 -7.85
C GLN A 21 14.08 -9.26 -8.58
N ALA A 22 14.15 -9.86 -9.77
CA ALA A 22 13.00 -10.02 -10.63
C ALA A 22 11.96 -10.90 -9.91
N GLN A 23 10.97 -10.24 -9.34
CA GLN A 23 9.78 -10.89 -8.81
C GLN A 23 8.99 -11.47 -9.99
N SER A 24 8.28 -12.55 -9.77
CA SER A 24 7.39 -13.11 -10.77
C SER A 24 6.07 -13.58 -10.16
N LEU A 25 4.99 -13.24 -10.85
CA LEU A 25 3.66 -13.75 -10.54
C LEU A 25 3.49 -15.11 -11.23
N LEU A 26 3.24 -16.16 -10.45
CA LEU A 26 3.07 -17.52 -10.94
C LEU A 26 1.61 -17.82 -11.24
N GLN A 27 0.72 -17.64 -10.27
CA GLN A 27 -0.70 -17.90 -10.38
C GLN A 27 -1.52 -16.92 -9.53
N THR A 28 -2.78 -16.72 -9.91
CA THR A 28 -3.75 -15.88 -9.18
C THR A 28 -5.08 -16.58 -9.06
N TYR A 29 -5.82 -16.23 -8.01
CA TYR A 29 -7.20 -16.60 -7.78
C TYR A 29 -7.96 -15.38 -7.29
N SER A 30 -9.14 -15.14 -7.88
CA SER A 30 -10.09 -14.12 -7.39
C SER A 30 -11.34 -14.85 -6.91
N PHE A 31 -11.71 -14.58 -5.67
CA PHE A 31 -12.87 -15.22 -5.05
C PHE A 31 -14.18 -14.73 -5.68
N TYR A 32 -14.29 -13.42 -5.88
CA TYR A 32 -15.50 -12.80 -6.44
C TYR A 32 -15.75 -13.12 -7.92
N ASP A 33 -14.72 -13.58 -8.63
CA ASP A 33 -14.87 -14.03 -10.03
C ASP A 33 -15.41 -15.48 -10.14
N GLN A 34 -15.60 -16.17 -9.01
CA GLN A 34 -16.08 -17.53 -9.00
C GLN A 34 -17.61 -17.59 -9.14
N PRO A 35 -18.14 -18.57 -9.91
CA PRO A 35 -19.60 -18.81 -9.95
C PRO A 35 -20.14 -19.06 -8.53
N ASP A 36 -21.26 -18.43 -8.22
CA ASP A 36 -21.94 -18.58 -6.92
C ASP A 36 -21.05 -18.25 -5.69
N TRP A 37 -20.11 -17.29 -5.82
CA TRP A 37 -19.17 -16.94 -4.76
C TRP A 37 -19.87 -16.66 -3.41
N GLU A 38 -21.09 -16.11 -3.40
CA GLU A 38 -21.87 -15.84 -2.18
C GLU A 38 -22.18 -17.11 -1.38
N HIS A 39 -22.19 -18.28 -2.03
CA HIS A 39 -22.48 -19.57 -1.40
C HIS A 39 -21.25 -20.50 -1.39
N LEU A 40 -20.14 -20.05 -1.94
CA LEU A 40 -18.92 -20.85 -2.03
C LEU A 40 -18.27 -20.93 -0.65
N THR A 41 -18.14 -22.14 -0.12
CA THR A 41 -17.52 -22.40 1.18
C THR A 41 -16.16 -23.07 1.06
N SER A 42 -15.87 -23.70 -0.09
CA SER A 42 -14.56 -24.31 -0.34
C SER A 42 -14.31 -24.48 -1.83
N ALA A 43 -13.07 -24.28 -2.24
CA ALA A 43 -12.59 -24.52 -3.61
C ALA A 43 -11.09 -24.76 -3.66
N VAL A 44 -10.62 -25.44 -4.73
CA VAL A 44 -9.21 -25.40 -5.12
C VAL A 44 -8.98 -24.11 -5.88
N MET A 45 -8.06 -23.28 -5.39
CA MET A 45 -7.68 -22.03 -6.04
C MET A 45 -6.84 -22.31 -7.28
N PHE A 46 -5.75 -23.05 -7.10
CA PHE A 46 -4.81 -23.43 -8.15
C PHE A 46 -3.92 -24.58 -7.66
N TRP A 47 -3.01 -25.03 -8.53
CA TRP A 47 -1.96 -26.00 -8.18
C TRP A 47 -0.63 -25.28 -8.20
N ALA A 48 0.21 -25.48 -7.18
CA ALA A 48 1.52 -24.84 -7.07
C ALA A 48 2.54 -25.73 -6.37
N ASP A 49 3.77 -25.68 -6.87
CA ASP A 49 4.96 -26.27 -6.25
C ASP A 49 5.60 -25.21 -5.36
N LEU A 50 4.96 -24.91 -4.20
CA LEU A 50 5.41 -23.81 -3.35
C LEU A 50 6.78 -24.06 -2.70
N ASP A 51 7.16 -25.30 -2.43
CA ASP A 51 8.45 -25.66 -1.83
C ASP A 51 9.53 -26.03 -2.86
N GLN A 52 9.24 -25.82 -4.16
CA GLN A 52 10.14 -26.05 -5.29
C GLN A 52 10.73 -27.48 -5.34
N ASN A 53 9.97 -28.46 -4.88
CA ASN A 53 10.38 -29.88 -4.88
C ASN A 53 10.10 -30.59 -6.22
N GLY A 54 9.46 -29.94 -7.17
CA GLY A 54 9.07 -30.44 -8.48
C GLY A 54 7.70 -31.11 -8.52
N VAL A 55 6.92 -31.02 -7.45
CA VAL A 55 5.56 -31.56 -7.35
C VAL A 55 4.57 -30.44 -7.07
N GLU A 56 3.59 -30.26 -7.96
CA GLU A 56 2.49 -29.32 -7.72
C GLU A 56 1.46 -29.96 -6.77
N GLU A 57 1.12 -29.26 -5.69
CA GLU A 57 0.04 -29.60 -4.79
C GLU A 57 -1.12 -28.62 -4.93
N PRO A 58 -2.36 -29.07 -4.63
CA PRO A 58 -3.50 -28.16 -4.65
C PRO A 58 -3.40 -27.15 -3.53
N VAL A 59 -3.57 -25.88 -3.88
CA VAL A 59 -3.84 -24.79 -2.94
C VAL A 59 -5.35 -24.59 -2.90
N SER A 60 -5.95 -24.79 -1.75
CA SER A 60 -7.39 -24.72 -1.57
C SER A 60 -7.76 -23.90 -0.32
N PHE A 61 -9.01 -23.48 -0.27
CA PHE A 61 -9.54 -22.81 0.91
C PHE A 61 -10.83 -23.49 1.40
N THR A 62 -11.14 -23.24 2.66
CA THR A 62 -12.45 -23.50 3.27
C THR A 62 -12.83 -22.31 4.13
N LEU A 63 -13.96 -21.69 3.82
CA LEU A 63 -14.55 -20.56 4.57
C LEU A 63 -15.50 -21.07 5.65
N ASP A 64 -15.31 -20.60 6.87
CA ASP A 64 -16.28 -20.71 7.95
C ASP A 64 -16.82 -19.31 8.25
N ARG A 65 -18.00 -19.01 7.70
CA ARG A 65 -18.64 -17.69 7.85
C ARG A 65 -19.31 -17.51 9.21
N ASP A 66 -19.50 -18.56 9.97
CA ASP A 66 -20.03 -18.45 11.33
C ASP A 66 -18.95 -18.04 12.33
N GLU A 67 -17.71 -18.51 12.10
CA GLU A 67 -16.54 -18.22 12.92
C GLU A 67 -15.63 -17.14 12.30
N TRP A 68 -15.96 -16.62 11.11
CA TRP A 68 -15.17 -15.64 10.37
C TRP A 68 -13.71 -16.08 10.16
N THR A 69 -13.53 -17.32 9.73
CA THR A 69 -12.21 -17.89 9.48
C THR A 69 -12.06 -18.48 8.09
N THR A 70 -10.86 -18.41 7.55
CA THR A 70 -10.50 -19.05 6.29
C THR A 70 -9.35 -20.03 6.50
N ALA A 71 -9.61 -21.31 6.27
CA ALA A 71 -8.57 -22.33 6.26
C ALA A 71 -7.95 -22.44 4.87
N ILE A 72 -6.63 -22.23 4.77
CA ILE A 72 -5.85 -22.39 3.55
C ILE A 72 -5.08 -23.71 3.65
N THR A 73 -5.25 -24.57 2.66
CA THR A 73 -4.60 -25.89 2.61
C THR A 73 -3.71 -25.99 1.38
N TRP A 74 -2.49 -26.44 1.57
CA TRP A 74 -1.53 -26.82 0.54
C TRP A 74 -0.96 -28.20 0.87
N GLY A 75 -1.12 -29.17 -0.03
CA GLY A 75 -0.79 -30.57 0.24
C GLY A 75 -1.53 -31.12 1.46
N GLU A 76 -0.80 -31.55 2.48
CA GLU A 76 -1.33 -32.02 3.77
C GLU A 76 -1.32 -30.94 4.87
N SER A 77 -0.81 -29.74 4.56
CA SER A 77 -0.69 -28.63 5.51
C SER A 77 -1.87 -27.69 5.45
N THR A 78 -2.35 -27.24 6.59
CA THR A 78 -3.45 -26.28 6.70
C THR A 78 -3.11 -25.18 7.69
N VAL A 79 -3.33 -23.92 7.28
CA VAL A 79 -3.25 -22.73 8.13
C VAL A 79 -4.63 -22.11 8.21
N VAL A 80 -5.04 -21.70 9.41
CA VAL A 80 -6.30 -20.97 9.63
C VAL A 80 -5.98 -19.49 9.78
N LEU A 81 -6.67 -18.67 9.01
CA LEU A 81 -6.60 -17.21 9.02
C LEU A 81 -7.83 -16.66 9.73
N GLU A 82 -7.61 -15.71 10.64
CA GLU A 82 -8.62 -15.00 11.42
C GLU A 82 -8.54 -13.49 11.17
N GLU A 83 -7.81 -13.09 10.13
CA GLU A 83 -7.44 -11.70 9.85
C GLU A 83 -8.50 -10.95 9.03
N GLY A 84 -9.57 -11.59 8.59
CA GLY A 84 -10.61 -10.93 7.78
C GLY A 84 -11.87 -11.77 7.66
N ASP A 85 -12.92 -11.15 7.18
CA ASP A 85 -14.28 -11.72 7.15
C ASP A 85 -14.48 -12.66 5.95
N ASP A 86 -13.94 -12.27 4.78
CA ASP A 86 -14.07 -13.05 3.54
C ASP A 86 -12.75 -13.09 2.77
N LEU A 87 -12.54 -14.19 2.03
CA LEU A 87 -11.44 -14.30 1.08
C LEU A 87 -11.72 -13.44 -0.15
N VAL A 88 -10.77 -12.58 -0.54
CA VAL A 88 -10.87 -11.74 -1.74
C VAL A 88 -10.07 -12.33 -2.89
N ALA A 89 -8.79 -12.59 -2.66
CA ALA A 89 -7.87 -13.06 -3.67
C ALA A 89 -6.70 -13.84 -3.06
N ALA A 90 -6.06 -14.64 -3.89
CA ALA A 90 -4.79 -15.26 -3.55
C ALA A 90 -3.84 -15.25 -4.75
N ALA A 91 -2.53 -15.27 -4.49
CA ALA A 91 -1.51 -15.38 -5.52
C ALA A 91 -0.32 -16.19 -5.04
N ALA A 92 0.22 -17.03 -5.93
CA ALA A 92 1.54 -17.62 -5.75
C ALA A 92 2.58 -16.76 -6.49
N LEU A 93 3.64 -16.39 -5.80
CA LEU A 93 4.64 -15.43 -6.25
C LEU A 93 6.05 -15.92 -5.91
N ASP A 94 6.99 -15.62 -6.81
CA ASP A 94 8.40 -15.64 -6.53
C ASP A 94 8.80 -14.22 -6.09
N LEU A 95 8.95 -14.00 -4.81
CA LEU A 95 9.30 -12.70 -4.25
C LEU A 95 10.81 -12.49 -4.13
N ASP A 96 11.58 -13.58 -4.04
CA ASP A 96 13.02 -13.56 -3.99
C ASP A 96 13.56 -14.79 -4.75
N ALA A 97 14.22 -14.55 -5.88
CA ALA A 97 14.78 -15.61 -6.73
C ALA A 97 15.86 -16.48 -6.02
N GLU A 98 16.35 -16.07 -4.86
CA GLU A 98 17.26 -16.85 -4.02
C GLU A 98 16.51 -17.68 -2.95
N SER A 99 15.21 -17.48 -2.80
CA SER A 99 14.38 -18.24 -1.88
C SER A 99 14.23 -19.70 -2.30
N PRO A 100 14.24 -20.64 -1.36
CA PRO A 100 13.98 -22.06 -1.65
C PRO A 100 12.48 -22.38 -1.79
N PHE A 101 11.61 -21.38 -1.81
CA PHE A 101 10.16 -21.53 -1.89
C PHE A 101 9.50 -20.36 -2.62
N TYR A 102 8.24 -20.54 -3.00
CA TYR A 102 7.38 -19.46 -3.47
C TYR A 102 6.42 -19.03 -2.35
N ASN A 103 6.11 -17.74 -2.33
CA ASN A 103 5.18 -17.17 -1.35
C ASN A 103 3.75 -17.28 -1.85
N LEU A 104 2.81 -17.51 -0.94
CA LEU A 104 1.38 -17.45 -1.18
C LEU A 104 0.82 -16.22 -0.47
N LEU A 105 0.32 -15.26 -1.22
CA LEU A 105 -0.41 -14.11 -0.67
C LEU A 105 -1.90 -14.43 -0.63
N VAL A 106 -2.53 -14.16 0.49
CA VAL A 106 -3.97 -14.33 0.68
C VAL A 106 -4.55 -13.02 1.18
N THR A 107 -5.39 -12.39 0.36
CA THR A 107 -6.07 -11.14 0.73
C THR A 107 -7.47 -11.45 1.25
N MET A 108 -7.76 -10.88 2.39
CA MET A 108 -9.02 -10.98 3.11
C MET A 108 -9.69 -9.59 3.13
N ASP A 109 -11.02 -9.57 3.09
CA ASP A 109 -11.82 -8.38 3.36
C ASP A 109 -11.94 -8.20 4.88
N TYR A 110 -11.71 -6.99 5.34
CA TYR A 110 -11.84 -6.59 6.75
C TYR A 110 -13.05 -5.67 6.98
N GLY A 111 -13.88 -5.49 5.95
CA GLY A 111 -15.00 -4.54 5.94
C GLY A 111 -14.58 -3.09 5.67
N SER A 112 -15.54 -2.27 5.27
CA SER A 112 -15.35 -0.83 5.01
C SER A 112 -14.21 -0.51 4.04
N ASP A 113 -14.10 -1.24 2.93
CA ASP A 113 -13.02 -1.11 1.93
C ASP A 113 -11.60 -1.29 2.50
N SER A 114 -11.49 -1.97 3.63
CA SER A 114 -10.23 -2.31 4.25
C SER A 114 -9.88 -3.77 3.96
N TYR A 115 -8.66 -3.97 3.50
CA TYR A 115 -8.13 -5.29 3.18
C TYR A 115 -6.92 -5.60 4.05
N VAL A 116 -6.71 -6.88 4.29
CA VAL A 116 -5.48 -7.39 4.88
C VAL A 116 -4.96 -8.51 3.99
N THR A 117 -3.66 -8.50 3.74
CA THR A 117 -3.00 -9.57 3.00
C THR A 117 -2.04 -10.30 3.93
N VAL A 118 -2.22 -11.61 4.03
CA VAL A 118 -1.37 -12.51 4.79
C VAL A 118 -0.43 -13.21 3.82
N GLU A 119 0.85 -13.16 4.09
CA GLU A 119 1.85 -13.95 3.40
C GLU A 119 1.99 -15.30 4.08
N LEU A 120 1.97 -16.37 3.29
CA LEU A 120 2.21 -17.74 3.71
C LEU A 120 3.38 -18.32 2.90
N HIS A 121 4.20 -19.15 3.52
CA HIS A 121 5.29 -19.87 2.83
C HIS A 121 5.51 -21.26 3.40
N PRO A 122 6.13 -22.18 2.64
CA PRO A 122 6.51 -23.49 3.13
C PRO A 122 7.71 -23.41 4.09
N GLU A 123 7.57 -24.03 5.24
CA GLU A 123 8.68 -24.29 6.16
C GLU A 123 8.61 -25.73 6.64
N ASN A 124 9.67 -26.52 6.39
CA ASN A 124 9.75 -27.96 6.75
C ASN A 124 8.55 -28.80 6.23
N GLY A 125 8.06 -28.50 5.01
CA GLY A 125 6.92 -29.18 4.39
C GLY A 125 5.56 -28.80 4.98
N GLN A 126 5.50 -27.73 5.74
CA GLN A 126 4.24 -27.15 6.25
C GLN A 126 4.08 -25.71 5.77
N LEU A 127 2.85 -25.32 5.51
CA LEU A 127 2.52 -23.92 5.24
C LEU A 127 2.53 -23.16 6.58
N VAL A 128 3.28 -22.08 6.66
CA VAL A 128 3.36 -21.23 7.85
C VAL A 128 2.96 -19.80 7.51
N LYS A 129 2.43 -19.10 8.50
CA LYS A 129 2.07 -17.69 8.38
C LYS A 129 3.31 -16.83 8.62
N GLY A 130 3.63 -15.98 7.66
CA GLY A 130 4.68 -15.00 7.71
C GLY A 130 4.15 -13.59 7.98
N SER A 131 4.40 -12.66 7.07
CA SER A 131 4.03 -11.26 7.22
C SER A 131 2.54 -11.02 7.03
N ILE A 132 2.04 -9.98 7.71
CA ILE A 132 0.69 -9.44 7.52
C ILE A 132 0.85 -8.00 7.06
N VAL A 133 0.22 -7.66 5.95
CA VAL A 133 0.24 -6.31 5.36
C VAL A 133 -1.18 -5.79 5.28
N GLU A 134 -1.43 -4.63 5.85
CA GLU A 134 -2.68 -3.91 5.62
C GLU A 134 -2.77 -3.49 4.16
N GLY A 135 -3.89 -3.80 3.50
CA GLY A 135 -4.16 -3.47 2.11
C GLY A 135 -4.30 -4.68 1.20
N GLY A 136 -4.86 -4.42 0.03
CA GLY A 136 -4.92 -5.34 -1.10
C GLY A 136 -3.69 -5.19 -1.99
N TRP A 137 -3.27 -6.25 -2.63
CA TRP A 137 -2.13 -6.24 -3.54
C TRP A 137 -2.56 -6.12 -5.01
N GLU A 138 -1.65 -5.58 -5.80
CA GLU A 138 -1.74 -5.50 -7.26
C GLU A 138 -0.37 -5.84 -7.87
N TRP A 139 -0.38 -6.57 -8.99
CA TRP A 139 0.83 -6.86 -9.75
C TRP A 139 0.89 -5.97 -10.99
N VAL A 140 1.80 -4.99 -11.00
CA VAL A 140 1.93 -4.02 -12.09
C VAL A 140 3.39 -3.89 -12.50
N ASP A 141 3.65 -3.95 -13.81
CA ASP A 141 4.97 -3.73 -14.42
C ASP A 141 6.10 -4.59 -13.81
N GLY A 142 5.76 -5.81 -13.37
CA GLY A 142 6.71 -6.74 -12.79
C GLY A 142 7.06 -6.44 -11.32
N GLY A 143 6.24 -5.66 -10.63
CA GLY A 143 6.38 -5.35 -9.21
C GLY A 143 5.09 -5.59 -8.43
N LEU A 144 5.27 -5.90 -7.16
CA LEU A 144 4.18 -6.08 -6.21
C LEU A 144 3.87 -4.75 -5.51
N TRP A 145 2.65 -4.27 -5.69
CA TRP A 145 2.14 -3.05 -5.07
C TRP A 145 1.06 -3.41 -4.07
N PHE A 146 1.04 -2.69 -2.95
CA PHE A 146 -0.07 -2.74 -2.00
C PHE A 146 -0.79 -1.40 -1.96
N HIS A 147 -2.11 -1.45 -2.04
CA HIS A 147 -3.01 -0.32 -1.85
C HIS A 147 -3.47 -0.32 -0.40
N GLN A 148 -3.19 0.75 0.31
CA GLN A 148 -3.50 0.91 1.73
C GLN A 148 -4.40 2.12 1.93
N ARG A 149 -5.45 1.95 2.73
CA ARG A 149 -6.27 3.05 3.22
C ARG A 149 -5.45 3.88 4.22
N THR A 150 -5.62 5.18 4.18
CA THR A 150 -5.06 6.09 5.17
C THR A 150 -6.08 7.17 5.48
N ASP A 151 -6.15 7.57 6.75
CA ASP A 151 -7.07 8.60 7.23
C ASP A 151 -6.33 9.90 7.62
N PHE A 152 -5.05 10.05 7.26
CA PHE A 152 -4.33 11.30 7.44
C PHE A 152 -4.87 12.38 6.51
N LEU A 153 -5.32 13.49 7.06
CA LEU A 153 -5.98 14.56 6.32
C LEU A 153 -7.14 14.06 5.43
N GLY A 154 -8.03 13.23 6.03
CA GLY A 154 -9.16 12.61 5.36
C GLY A 154 -8.84 11.24 4.76
N THR A 155 -9.87 10.43 4.58
CA THR A 155 -9.75 9.10 3.99
C THR A 155 -9.26 9.18 2.55
N SER A 156 -8.29 8.34 2.23
CA SER A 156 -7.74 8.20 0.88
C SER A 156 -6.96 6.89 0.77
N PHE A 157 -6.54 6.56 -0.45
CA PHE A 157 -5.78 5.35 -0.72
C PHE A 157 -4.41 5.73 -1.26
N GLY A 158 -3.37 5.24 -0.59
CA GLY A 158 -2.01 5.29 -1.06
C GLY A 158 -1.53 3.91 -1.50
N LYS A 159 -0.42 3.86 -2.22
CA LYS A 159 0.24 2.62 -2.62
C LYS A 159 1.74 2.70 -2.46
N ARG A 160 2.36 1.57 -2.21
CA ARG A 160 3.82 1.40 -2.23
C ARG A 160 4.20 0.00 -2.68
N THR A 161 5.44 -0.15 -3.15
CA THR A 161 5.99 -1.45 -3.53
C THR A 161 6.52 -2.21 -2.34
N TYR A 162 6.47 -3.53 -2.44
CA TYR A 162 7.00 -4.48 -1.47
C TYR A 162 7.89 -5.50 -2.17
N SER A 163 8.92 -5.94 -1.49
CA SER A 163 9.88 -6.91 -2.02
C SER A 163 10.43 -7.85 -0.96
N GLY A 164 11.01 -8.94 -1.45
CA GLY A 164 11.69 -9.96 -0.66
C GLY A 164 10.76 -10.84 0.17
N ASP A 165 11.32 -11.90 0.72
CA ASP A 165 10.65 -12.76 1.67
C ASP A 165 10.32 -11.96 2.94
N GLY A 166 9.06 -12.05 3.39
CA GLY A 166 8.56 -11.27 4.52
C GLY A 166 7.95 -9.92 4.15
N LEU A 167 7.76 -9.62 2.84
CA LEU A 167 7.03 -8.45 2.35
C LEU A 167 7.46 -7.15 3.03
N LEU A 168 8.71 -6.76 2.84
CA LEU A 168 9.19 -5.49 3.36
C LEU A 168 8.85 -4.36 2.40
N PRO A 169 8.34 -3.23 2.89
CA PRO A 169 8.08 -2.07 2.04
C PRO A 169 9.39 -1.48 1.51
N ASP A 170 9.42 -1.16 0.22
CA ASP A 170 10.59 -0.54 -0.42
C ASP A 170 10.73 0.96 -0.06
N SER A 171 9.69 1.55 0.53
CA SER A 171 9.63 2.96 0.91
C SER A 171 8.74 3.17 2.12
N ASP A 172 9.12 4.12 2.98
CA ASP A 172 8.27 4.60 4.09
C ASP A 172 7.10 5.46 3.58
N TRP A 173 7.12 5.86 2.30
CA TRP A 173 6.09 6.66 1.68
C TRP A 173 5.06 5.81 0.96
N LEU A 174 3.79 6.03 1.30
CA LEU A 174 2.64 5.67 0.47
C LEU A 174 2.43 6.80 -0.54
N ILE A 175 2.53 6.51 -1.83
CA ILE A 175 2.17 7.49 -2.88
C ILE A 175 0.67 7.39 -3.14
N MET A 176 0.03 8.50 -3.51
CA MET A 176 -1.38 8.46 -3.88
C MET A 176 -1.63 7.47 -5.00
N SER A 177 -2.65 6.64 -4.85
CA SER A 177 -3.04 5.67 -5.88
C SER A 177 -3.45 6.34 -7.19
N TYR A 178 -3.95 7.56 -7.10
CA TYR A 178 -4.28 8.39 -8.24
C TYR A 178 -3.68 9.79 -8.07
N ILE A 179 -2.92 10.23 -9.06
CA ILE A 179 -2.41 11.59 -9.19
C ILE A 179 -2.95 12.14 -10.49
N PRO A 180 -3.87 13.13 -10.44
CA PRO A 180 -4.52 13.66 -11.63
C PRO A 180 -3.54 14.42 -12.52
N THR A 181 -3.80 14.42 -13.82
CA THR A 181 -3.15 15.31 -14.78
C THR A 181 -3.63 16.74 -14.63
N SER A 182 -2.90 17.72 -15.17
CA SER A 182 -3.30 19.12 -15.11
C SER A 182 -4.65 19.37 -15.81
N GLU A 183 -4.99 18.62 -16.85
CA GLU A 183 -6.25 18.70 -17.58
C GLU A 183 -7.41 18.19 -16.73
N GLU A 184 -7.27 17.02 -16.10
CA GLU A 184 -8.26 16.46 -15.15
C GLU A 184 -8.50 17.40 -13.96
N MET A 185 -7.45 18.10 -13.49
CA MET A 185 -7.55 19.05 -12.39
C MET A 185 -8.41 20.27 -12.69
N GLU A 186 -8.49 20.67 -13.97
CA GLU A 186 -9.34 21.79 -14.40
C GLU A 186 -10.78 21.33 -14.72
N GLU A 187 -10.93 20.14 -15.31
CA GLU A 187 -12.22 19.64 -15.80
C GLU A 187 -13.03 18.92 -14.73
N ASP A 188 -12.38 18.15 -13.83
CA ASP A 188 -13.04 17.25 -12.88
C ASP A 188 -12.79 17.63 -11.41
N ARG A 189 -12.66 18.92 -11.11
CA ARG A 189 -12.34 19.38 -9.74
C ARG A 189 -13.26 18.81 -8.66
N GLU A 190 -14.58 18.75 -8.90
CA GLU A 190 -15.54 18.19 -7.94
C GLU A 190 -15.27 16.71 -7.68
N ALA A 191 -15.01 15.92 -8.72
CA ALA A 191 -14.67 14.51 -8.57
C ALA A 191 -13.35 14.29 -7.78
N LEU A 192 -12.36 15.17 -7.97
CA LEU A 192 -11.09 15.12 -7.23
C LEU A 192 -11.24 15.48 -5.75
N ILE A 193 -12.19 16.35 -5.44
CA ILE A 193 -12.58 16.65 -4.06
C ILE A 193 -13.25 15.42 -3.45
N ASP A 194 -14.21 14.82 -4.14
CA ASP A 194 -15.00 13.68 -3.65
C ASP A 194 -14.13 12.45 -3.35
N VAL A 195 -13.07 12.23 -4.15
CA VAL A 195 -12.11 11.12 -3.89
C VAL A 195 -10.97 11.53 -2.95
N GLY A 196 -11.06 12.71 -2.35
CA GLY A 196 -10.11 13.19 -1.35
C GLY A 196 -8.69 13.47 -1.86
N VAL A 197 -8.47 13.58 -3.16
CA VAL A 197 -7.16 13.91 -3.77
C VAL A 197 -6.88 15.39 -3.71
N LEU A 198 -7.90 16.23 -3.94
CA LEU A 198 -7.81 17.67 -3.92
C LEU A 198 -8.39 18.22 -2.60
N LEU A 199 -7.56 18.96 -1.86
CA LEU A 199 -7.95 19.61 -0.62
C LEU A 199 -8.06 21.13 -0.82
N HIS A 200 -9.01 21.74 -0.13
CA HIS A 200 -9.20 23.20 -0.12
C HIS A 200 -8.95 23.76 1.27
N THR A 201 -8.04 24.73 1.38
CA THR A 201 -7.66 25.33 2.66
C THR A 201 -8.64 26.40 3.09
N ALA A 202 -9.35 26.21 4.20
CA ALA A 202 -10.20 27.21 4.84
C ALA A 202 -9.39 28.22 5.66
N LEU A 203 -8.29 27.77 6.28
CA LEU A 203 -7.36 28.58 7.04
C LEU A 203 -5.94 28.43 6.51
N PRO A 204 -5.03 29.38 6.84
CA PRO A 204 -3.62 29.23 6.53
C PRO A 204 -3.03 27.99 7.21
N VAL A 205 -2.45 27.03 6.43
CA VAL A 205 -1.96 25.73 6.92
C VAL A 205 -0.47 25.79 7.16
N PRO A 206 0.01 25.55 8.40
CA PRO A 206 1.43 25.41 8.69
C PRO A 206 2.02 24.22 7.94
N CYS A 207 3.15 24.43 7.28
CA CYS A 207 3.85 23.38 6.52
C CYS A 207 5.35 23.65 6.46
N THR A 208 6.09 22.75 5.81
CA THR A 208 7.51 22.97 5.46
C THR A 208 7.70 22.81 3.97
N VAL A 209 8.52 23.69 3.38
CA VAL A 209 9.00 23.60 1.99
C VAL A 209 10.52 23.57 2.04
N ASP A 210 11.14 22.58 1.43
CA ASP A 210 12.61 22.37 1.47
C ASP A 210 13.18 22.42 2.91
N GLY A 211 12.42 21.86 3.86
CA GLY A 211 12.79 21.85 5.29
C GLY A 211 12.64 23.20 6.01
N GLN A 212 12.11 24.22 5.37
CA GLN A 212 11.89 25.53 5.97
C GLN A 212 10.41 25.72 6.35
N PRO A 213 10.11 26.12 7.59
CA PRO A 213 8.74 26.42 8.01
C PRO A 213 8.12 27.54 7.14
N THR A 214 6.92 27.28 6.67
CA THR A 214 6.12 28.22 5.87
C THR A 214 4.63 27.99 6.11
N VAL A 215 3.79 28.65 5.33
CA VAL A 215 2.34 28.56 5.44
C VAL A 215 1.73 28.50 4.05
N ILE A 216 0.84 27.54 3.83
CA ILE A 216 -0.04 27.52 2.67
C ILE A 216 -1.14 28.55 2.94
N PRO A 217 -1.40 29.55 2.07
CA PRO A 217 -2.46 30.52 2.30
C PRO A 217 -3.84 29.87 2.39
N ALA A 218 -4.78 30.50 3.07
CA ALA A 218 -6.19 30.12 2.97
C ALA A 218 -6.72 30.30 1.51
N ASP A 219 -7.84 29.67 1.20
CA ASP A 219 -8.47 29.69 -0.12
C ASP A 219 -7.52 29.16 -1.23
N THR A 220 -6.77 28.10 -0.91
CA THR A 220 -5.80 27.46 -1.80
C THR A 220 -6.18 26.00 -1.99
N TYR A 221 -6.23 25.55 -3.24
CA TYR A 221 -6.34 24.13 -3.55
C TYR A 221 -4.96 23.48 -3.55
N VAL A 222 -4.82 22.33 -2.91
CA VAL A 222 -3.60 21.55 -2.85
C VAL A 222 -3.87 20.09 -3.17
N TYR A 223 -2.94 19.42 -3.84
CA TYR A 223 -3.04 18.00 -4.18
C TYR A 223 -2.26 17.19 -3.19
N ARG A 224 -2.85 16.10 -2.71
CA ARG A 224 -2.09 15.10 -1.97
C ARG A 224 -1.20 14.32 -2.94
N LEU A 225 0.07 14.14 -2.59
CA LEU A 225 1.01 13.33 -3.35
C LEU A 225 1.37 12.03 -2.65
N GLY A 226 1.38 12.04 -1.32
CA GLY A 226 1.73 10.86 -0.55
C GLY A 226 1.68 11.09 0.97
N PHE A 227 1.93 10.01 1.68
CA PHE A 227 1.91 9.96 3.15
C PHE A 227 3.12 9.20 3.66
N ARG A 228 3.55 9.54 4.87
CA ARG A 228 4.53 8.79 5.63
C ARG A 228 4.00 8.55 7.04
N ASP A 229 3.80 7.27 7.39
CA ASP A 229 3.13 6.88 8.63
C ASP A 229 3.96 7.15 9.88
N ASP A 230 5.27 6.91 9.84
CA ASP A 230 6.16 6.97 11.01
C ASP A 230 6.14 8.33 11.71
N ASP A 231 6.13 9.41 10.96
CA ASP A 231 6.11 10.78 11.48
C ASP A 231 4.87 11.57 11.05
N ARG A 232 3.90 10.89 10.46
CA ARG A 232 2.59 11.40 10.06
C ARG A 232 2.68 12.65 9.20
N LEU A 233 3.50 12.56 8.17
CA LEU A 233 3.65 13.61 7.18
C LEU A 233 2.76 13.35 5.97
N THR A 234 2.09 14.40 5.52
CA THR A 234 1.42 14.41 4.23
C THR A 234 2.18 15.32 3.27
N GLU A 235 2.59 14.78 2.14
CA GLU A 235 3.15 15.59 1.05
C GLU A 235 2.01 16.12 0.18
N VAL A 236 2.01 17.42 -0.07
CA VAL A 236 1.06 18.09 -0.95
C VAL A 236 1.78 18.90 -2.02
N CYS A 237 1.10 19.11 -3.14
CA CYS A 237 1.56 19.98 -4.21
C CYS A 237 0.65 21.22 -4.29
N LEU A 238 1.26 22.41 -4.30
CA LEU A 238 0.57 23.68 -4.49
C LEU A 238 0.32 23.92 -5.99
N PRO A 239 -0.57 24.87 -6.33
CA PRO A 239 -0.90 25.20 -7.74
C PRO A 239 0.31 25.64 -8.59
N ASP A 240 1.36 26.15 -7.97
CA ASP A 240 2.60 26.56 -8.64
C ASP A 240 3.63 25.42 -8.81
N GLY A 241 3.25 24.20 -8.40
CA GLY A 241 4.12 23.01 -8.43
C GLY A 241 5.04 22.89 -7.21
N THR A 242 4.97 23.80 -6.25
CA THR A 242 5.75 23.69 -5.00
C THR A 242 5.25 22.51 -4.17
N ARG A 243 6.19 21.68 -3.70
CA ARG A 243 5.87 20.58 -2.76
C ARG A 243 6.03 21.05 -1.32
N ALA A 244 5.07 20.74 -0.50
CA ALA A 244 5.06 21.06 0.92
C ALA A 244 4.72 19.83 1.76
N LEU A 245 5.27 19.77 2.98
CA LEU A 245 5.01 18.73 3.94
C LEU A 245 4.15 19.32 5.07
N ILE A 246 3.02 18.70 5.34
CA ILE A 246 2.12 19.01 6.45
C ILE A 246 2.30 17.93 7.50
N ALA A 247 2.72 18.33 8.70
CA ALA A 247 2.85 17.43 9.84
C ALA A 247 1.52 17.34 10.60
N CYS A 248 1.06 16.12 10.85
CA CYS A 248 -0.11 15.85 11.64
C CYS A 248 0.27 15.16 12.95
N THR A 249 -0.47 15.44 14.00
CA THR A 249 -0.47 14.68 15.25
C THR A 249 -1.86 14.12 15.49
N VAL A 250 -2.00 13.18 16.41
CA VAL A 250 -3.30 12.57 16.72
C VAL A 250 -3.68 12.96 18.13
N GLY A 251 -4.94 13.29 18.32
CA GLY A 251 -5.50 13.55 19.63
C GLY A 251 -5.57 12.29 20.50
N GLU A 252 -6.10 12.45 21.72
CA GLU A 252 -6.34 11.31 22.60
C GLU A 252 -7.28 10.29 21.91
N HIS A 253 -6.96 9.00 22.03
CA HIS A 253 -7.71 7.90 21.42
C HIS A 253 -7.67 7.81 19.88
N GLY A 254 -6.64 8.38 19.25
CA GLY A 254 -6.48 8.27 17.80
C GLY A 254 -7.23 9.33 16.99
N TRP A 255 -8.00 10.20 17.62
CA TRP A 255 -8.82 11.25 17.00
C TRP A 255 -8.91 12.49 17.90
N PRO A 256 -9.09 13.74 17.36
CA PRO A 256 -8.99 14.13 15.95
C PRO A 256 -7.55 14.18 15.42
N PHE A 257 -7.37 14.28 14.11
CA PHE A 257 -6.08 14.66 13.54
C PHE A 257 -5.84 16.15 13.74
N LEU A 258 -4.64 16.49 14.20
CA LEU A 258 -4.28 17.86 14.59
C LEU A 258 -3.12 18.37 13.73
N ILE A 259 -3.22 19.58 13.23
CA ILE A 259 -2.16 20.35 12.61
C ILE A 259 -1.80 21.49 13.56
N ASP A 260 -0.57 21.55 14.05
CA ASP A 260 -0.13 22.55 15.03
C ASP A 260 -1.06 22.65 16.26
N GLY A 261 -1.58 21.50 16.71
CA GLY A 261 -2.46 21.38 17.87
C GLY A 261 -3.91 21.80 17.66
N ARG A 262 -4.33 22.12 16.44
CA ARG A 262 -5.70 22.45 16.04
C ARG A 262 -6.26 21.34 15.15
N ASP A 263 -7.57 21.10 15.24
CA ASP A 263 -8.25 20.11 14.39
C ASP A 263 -7.99 20.37 12.90
N ALA A 264 -7.66 19.30 12.17
CA ALA A 264 -7.42 19.37 10.74
C ALA A 264 -8.67 19.84 9.97
N LEU A 265 -9.88 19.53 10.46
CA LEU A 265 -11.15 20.00 9.91
C LEU A 265 -11.32 21.53 9.97
N ASP A 266 -10.60 22.23 10.86
CA ASP A 266 -10.60 23.70 10.87
C ASP A 266 -9.77 24.30 9.72
N TYR A 267 -8.77 23.55 9.23
CA TYR A 267 -7.86 24.01 8.18
C TYR A 267 -8.35 23.74 6.76
N PHE A 268 -9.19 22.70 6.58
CA PHE A 268 -9.70 22.29 5.29
C PHE A 268 -11.21 22.16 5.36
N ASP A 269 -11.92 22.72 4.39
CA ASP A 269 -13.39 22.69 4.34
C ASP A 269 -13.96 21.49 3.58
N ASN A 270 -13.10 20.63 3.06
CA ASN A 270 -13.49 19.46 2.26
C ASN A 270 -12.77 18.16 2.71
N LEU A 271 -12.32 18.09 3.96
CA LEU A 271 -11.86 16.80 4.51
C LEU A 271 -13.05 15.87 4.70
N PHE A 272 -12.92 14.68 4.13
CA PHE A 272 -13.86 13.60 4.31
C PHE A 272 -13.18 12.41 5.01
N PHE A 273 -13.85 11.86 6.00
CA PHE A 273 -13.44 10.62 6.67
C PHE A 273 -14.55 9.60 6.46
N ALA A 274 -14.22 8.49 5.80
CA ALA A 274 -15.15 7.37 5.67
C ALA A 274 -15.22 6.60 7.00
N ASP A 275 -16.44 6.23 7.39
CA ASP A 275 -16.70 5.39 8.57
C ASP A 275 -16.25 3.94 8.33
#